data_5aa3b1f2a585e770ba669354520d4596
#
_entry.id   5aa3b1f2a585e770ba669354520d4596
#
_cell.length_a   1.000
_cell.length_b   1.000
_cell.length_c   1.000
_cell.angle_alpha   90.00
_cell.angle_beta   90.00
_cell.angle_gamma   90.00
#
_symmetry.space_group_name_H-M   'P 1'
#
loop_
_entity.id
_entity.type
_entity.pdbx_description
1 polymer ?
#
loop_
_entity_poly.entity_id
_entity_poly.type
_entity_poly.pdbx_seq_one_letter_code
_entity_poly.pdbx_strand_id
1 'polypeptide(L)'
;GKDGSLMKEGKATWWCDSEAVWRQGEKTDLQVLIDDWLKEGILNWVLSGRIHLIWTGGEPTLKKHQKDIVNCINDLRLRFGPDRDVKLYNEIETNGTQFIEDELFEELDQVNCSVKLANSGMSKEKRIVPEALERIISHKGHWFKFVVSKEEDLDEIENDFIKPFNIDPKRVLMMPGLDHQDNFHERTKFILELAGKYGYIGLTRLHISAWNQTTGV
;
A
#
# COMPACT_ATOMS: atom_id res chain seq x y z
N GLY A 1 -3.51 11.71 -14.10
CA GLY A 1 -4.06 13.07 -13.89
C GLY A 1 -5.54 13.03 -13.55
N LYS A 2 -6.09 14.11 -12.97
CA LYS A 2 -7.49 14.23 -12.51
C LYS A 2 -8.54 13.85 -13.56
N ASP A 3 -8.19 14.06 -14.81
CA ASP A 3 -9.05 13.94 -15.98
C ASP A 3 -8.61 12.81 -16.92
N GLY A 4 -7.70 11.95 -16.47
CA GLY A 4 -7.12 10.93 -17.32
C GLY A 4 -6.11 11.45 -18.33
N SER A 5 -5.55 12.63 -18.12
CA SER A 5 -4.63 13.24 -19.08
C SER A 5 -3.44 12.35 -19.41
N LEU A 6 -2.84 11.67 -18.41
CA LEU A 6 -1.72 10.75 -18.64
C LEU A 6 -2.13 9.54 -19.47
N MET A 7 -3.33 9.01 -19.26
CA MET A 7 -3.86 7.91 -20.07
C MET A 7 -4.21 8.39 -21.47
N LYS A 8 -4.81 9.57 -21.62
CA LYS A 8 -5.09 10.19 -22.92
C LYS A 8 -3.81 10.42 -23.72
N GLU A 9 -2.71 10.78 -23.05
CA GLU A 9 -1.39 10.92 -23.64
C GLU A 9 -0.69 9.57 -23.91
N GLY A 10 -1.30 8.44 -23.52
CA GLY A 10 -0.73 7.10 -23.67
C GLY A 10 0.43 6.79 -22.72
N LYS A 11 0.61 7.56 -21.67
CA LYS A 11 1.72 7.41 -20.70
C LYS A 11 1.37 6.53 -19.51
N ALA A 12 0.09 6.35 -19.19
CA ALA A 12 -0.37 5.51 -18.10
C ALA A 12 -1.38 4.48 -18.61
N THR A 13 -1.31 3.25 -18.07
CA THR A 13 -2.21 2.15 -18.44
C THR A 13 -3.25 1.83 -17.36
N TRP A 14 -3.16 2.48 -16.22
CA TRP A 14 -4.06 2.29 -15.08
C TRP A 14 -4.16 3.57 -14.23
N TRP A 15 -5.17 3.61 -13.35
CA TRP A 15 -5.44 4.71 -12.44
C TRP A 15 -5.13 4.34 -11.00
N CYS A 16 -4.76 5.35 -10.22
CA CYS A 16 -4.71 5.23 -8.77
C CYS A 16 -6.12 5.43 -8.20
N ASP A 17 -6.69 4.39 -7.63
CA ASP A 17 -8.00 4.39 -6.99
C ASP A 17 -8.04 5.27 -5.72
N SER A 18 -6.91 5.38 -5.03
CA SER A 18 -6.77 6.23 -3.84
C SER A 18 -6.93 7.74 -4.13
N GLU A 19 -6.87 8.19 -5.40
CA GLU A 19 -6.95 9.62 -5.73
C GLU A 19 -8.28 10.25 -5.28
N ALA A 20 -9.38 9.55 -5.47
CA ALA A 20 -10.70 10.04 -5.06
C ALA A 20 -10.78 10.17 -3.53
N VAL A 21 -10.22 9.22 -2.81
CA VAL A 21 -10.26 9.15 -1.35
C VAL A 21 -9.46 10.28 -0.71
N TRP A 22 -8.18 10.44 -1.06
CA TRP A 22 -7.35 11.47 -0.41
C TRP A 22 -7.72 12.90 -0.81
N ARG A 23 -8.43 13.11 -1.94
CA ARG A 23 -8.97 14.42 -2.31
C ARG A 23 -10.18 14.83 -1.51
N GLN A 24 -10.96 13.84 -1.08
CA GLN A 24 -12.17 14.03 -0.29
C GLN A 24 -11.90 13.79 1.19
N GLY A 25 -10.67 13.46 1.55
CA GLY A 25 -10.27 13.17 2.93
C GLY A 25 -10.50 14.36 3.84
N GLU A 26 -11.19 14.12 4.94
CA GLU A 26 -11.43 15.07 5.99
C GLU A 26 -10.52 14.81 7.19
N LYS A 27 -10.15 15.87 7.88
CA LYS A 27 -9.39 15.73 9.12
C LYS A 27 -10.35 15.22 10.21
N THR A 28 -10.11 14.00 10.66
CA THR A 28 -10.90 13.36 11.72
C THR A 28 -10.12 13.34 13.03
N ASP A 29 -10.81 13.64 14.14
CA ASP A 29 -10.26 13.50 15.48
C ASP A 29 -10.16 12.02 15.86
N LEU A 30 -9.10 11.63 16.58
CA LEU A 30 -8.93 10.26 17.07
C LEU A 30 -10.09 9.81 17.95
N GLN A 31 -10.73 10.71 18.72
CA GLN A 31 -11.88 10.37 19.52
C GLN A 31 -13.06 9.89 18.68
N VAL A 32 -13.31 10.50 17.53
CA VAL A 32 -14.37 10.08 16.60
C VAL A 32 -14.11 8.66 16.11
N LEU A 33 -12.86 8.33 15.74
CA LEU A 33 -12.48 6.96 15.33
C LEU A 33 -12.69 5.95 16.48
N ILE A 34 -12.32 6.31 17.70
CA ILE A 34 -12.53 5.46 18.87
C ILE A 34 -14.02 5.22 19.13
N ASP A 35 -14.85 6.25 19.03
CA ASP A 35 -16.30 6.15 19.22
C ASP A 35 -16.94 5.26 18.14
N ASP A 36 -16.49 5.38 16.90
CA ASP A 36 -16.93 4.50 15.81
C ASP A 36 -16.51 3.05 16.05
N TRP A 37 -15.25 2.79 16.46
CA TRP A 37 -14.77 1.44 16.78
C TRP A 37 -15.51 0.83 17.99
N LEU A 38 -15.90 1.65 18.96
CA LEU A 38 -16.75 1.22 20.08
C LEU A 38 -18.15 0.84 19.60
N LYS A 39 -18.76 1.68 18.79
CA LYS A 39 -20.09 1.46 18.22
C LYS A 39 -20.15 0.19 17.36
N GLU A 40 -19.12 -0.05 16.54
CA GLU A 40 -18.99 -1.25 15.71
C GLU A 40 -18.52 -2.50 16.52
N GLY A 41 -18.17 -2.34 17.80
CA GLY A 41 -17.70 -3.43 18.66
C GLY A 41 -16.31 -3.97 18.36
N ILE A 42 -15.51 -3.24 17.56
CA ILE A 42 -14.19 -3.68 17.08
C ILE A 42 -13.00 -3.12 17.86
N LEU A 43 -13.22 -2.14 18.77
CA LEU A 43 -12.12 -1.49 19.49
C LEU A 43 -11.17 -2.49 20.17
N ASN A 44 -11.68 -3.52 20.83
CA ASN A 44 -10.84 -4.51 21.48
C ASN A 44 -10.01 -5.34 20.50
N TRP A 45 -10.51 -5.54 19.29
CA TRP A 45 -9.76 -6.23 18.24
C TRP A 45 -8.65 -5.37 17.64
N VAL A 46 -8.89 -4.05 17.51
CA VAL A 46 -7.84 -3.09 17.14
C VAL A 46 -6.75 -3.04 18.21
N LEU A 47 -7.14 -2.85 19.50
CA LEU A 47 -6.18 -2.75 20.59
C LEU A 47 -5.40 -4.05 20.90
N SER A 48 -5.87 -5.19 20.41
CA SER A 48 -5.18 -6.48 20.50
C SER A 48 -4.43 -6.90 19.25
N GLY A 49 -4.40 -6.06 18.21
CA GLY A 49 -3.76 -6.36 16.94
C GLY A 49 -4.47 -7.41 16.07
N ARG A 50 -5.70 -7.79 16.41
CA ARG A 50 -6.51 -8.70 15.58
C ARG A 50 -7.09 -8.03 14.34
N ILE A 51 -7.36 -6.73 14.46
CA ILE A 51 -7.64 -5.84 13.33
C ILE A 51 -6.42 -4.93 13.19
N HIS A 52 -5.83 -4.92 12.00
CA HIS A 52 -4.66 -4.13 11.69
C HIS A 52 -5.02 -2.69 11.41
N LEU A 53 -4.19 -1.77 11.87
CA LEU A 53 -4.24 -0.36 11.46
C LEU A 53 -3.42 -0.21 10.19
N ILE A 54 -4.09 0.09 9.08
CA ILE A 54 -3.43 0.27 7.78
C ILE A 54 -3.31 1.76 7.47
N TRP A 55 -2.09 2.27 7.60
CA TRP A 55 -1.74 3.65 7.29
C TRP A 55 -1.56 3.81 5.78
N THR A 56 -2.53 4.41 5.14
CA THR A 56 -2.59 4.57 3.68
C THR A 56 -3.10 5.97 3.30
N GLY A 57 -3.48 6.18 2.05
CA GLY A 57 -4.00 7.45 1.55
C GLY A 57 -3.21 7.93 0.35
N GLY A 58 -2.80 9.21 0.30
CA GLY A 58 -1.93 9.72 -0.77
C GLY A 58 -0.54 9.10 -0.71
N GLU A 59 0.25 9.55 0.23
CA GLU A 59 1.55 8.96 0.61
C GLU A 59 1.75 9.16 2.12
N PRO A 60 1.61 8.10 2.93
CA PRO A 60 1.69 8.22 4.39
C PRO A 60 3.11 8.47 4.89
N THR A 61 4.14 8.17 4.10
CA THR A 61 5.54 8.39 4.49
C THR A 61 6.04 9.82 4.21
N LEU A 62 5.16 10.76 3.81
CA LEU A 62 5.50 12.17 3.84
C LEU A 62 5.81 12.60 5.29
N LYS A 63 6.89 13.33 5.49
CA LYS A 63 7.43 13.69 6.82
C LYS A 63 6.40 14.17 7.85
N LYS A 64 5.43 14.98 7.40
CA LYS A 64 4.34 15.44 8.26
C LYS A 64 3.44 14.29 8.69
N HIS A 65 3.06 13.41 7.76
CA HIS A 65 2.15 12.31 8.04
C HIS A 65 2.78 11.26 8.96
N GLN A 66 4.09 10.99 8.81
CA GLN A 66 4.81 10.06 9.68
C GLN A 66 4.67 10.47 11.16
N LYS A 67 4.86 11.76 11.45
CA LYS A 67 4.70 12.28 12.80
C LYS A 67 3.25 12.17 13.31
N ASP A 68 2.27 12.43 12.47
CA ASP A 68 0.86 12.31 12.84
C ASP A 68 0.49 10.84 13.14
N ILE A 69 1.03 9.88 12.40
CA ILE A 69 0.85 8.44 12.64
C ILE A 69 1.45 8.03 13.99
N VAL A 70 2.71 8.39 14.26
CA VAL A 70 3.38 8.08 15.54
C VAL A 70 2.61 8.69 16.71
N ASN A 71 2.13 9.93 16.59
CA ASN A 71 1.32 10.56 17.63
C ASN A 71 0.02 9.78 17.86
N CYS A 72 -0.67 9.35 16.79
CA CYS A 72 -1.91 8.57 16.91
C CYS A 72 -1.67 7.22 17.64
N ILE A 73 -0.59 6.50 17.29
CA ILE A 73 -0.21 5.24 17.96
C ILE A 73 0.06 5.47 19.44
N ASN A 74 0.83 6.51 19.77
CA ASN A 74 1.14 6.86 21.15
C ASN A 74 -0.10 7.28 21.95
N ASP A 75 -1.01 8.05 21.36
CA ASP A 75 -2.27 8.43 21.99
C ASP A 75 -3.14 7.23 22.31
N LEU A 76 -3.25 6.23 21.44
CA LEU A 76 -3.96 4.98 21.70
C LEU A 76 -3.32 4.21 22.86
N ARG A 77 -2.00 4.12 22.91
CA ARG A 77 -1.28 3.47 24.02
C ARG A 77 -1.47 4.20 25.33
N LEU A 78 -1.41 5.53 25.33
CA LEU A 78 -1.63 6.34 26.53
C LEU A 78 -3.06 6.20 27.08
N ARG A 79 -4.06 6.18 26.20
CA ARG A 79 -5.47 6.10 26.62
C ARG A 79 -5.86 4.72 27.16
N PHE A 80 -5.33 3.67 26.59
CA PHE A 80 -5.75 2.31 26.90
C PHE A 80 -4.69 1.44 27.58
N GLY A 81 -3.42 1.81 27.49
CA GLY A 81 -2.29 1.07 28.06
C GLY A 81 -2.33 0.89 29.58
N PRO A 82 -2.77 1.89 30.39
CA PRO A 82 -2.85 1.72 31.85
C PRO A 82 -3.74 0.56 32.32
N ASP A 83 -4.78 0.23 31.55
CA ASP A 83 -5.78 -0.75 31.92
C ASP A 83 -5.61 -2.10 31.21
N ARG A 84 -4.75 -2.17 30.19
CA ARG A 84 -4.54 -3.37 29.38
C ARG A 84 -3.22 -3.35 28.61
N ASP A 85 -2.75 -4.52 28.20
CA ASP A 85 -1.64 -4.68 27.25
C ASP A 85 -2.13 -4.34 25.83
N VAL A 86 -1.77 -3.15 25.33
CA VAL A 86 -2.13 -2.68 24.00
C VAL A 86 -1.11 -3.19 23.00
N LYS A 87 -1.55 -4.05 22.08
CA LYS A 87 -0.73 -4.67 21.01
C LYS A 87 -1.28 -4.28 19.65
N LEU A 88 -1.06 -3.02 19.26
CA LEU A 88 -1.45 -2.59 17.91
C LEU A 88 -0.64 -3.35 16.86
N TYR A 89 -1.27 -3.68 15.74
CA TYR A 89 -0.59 -4.16 14.55
C TYR A 89 -0.66 -3.06 13.49
N ASN A 90 0.48 -2.48 13.15
CA ASN A 90 0.58 -1.34 12.25
C ASN A 90 1.14 -1.76 10.90
N GLU A 91 0.35 -1.56 9.84
CA GLU A 91 0.79 -1.71 8.46
C GLU A 91 0.85 -0.35 7.79
N ILE A 92 1.78 -0.19 6.86
CA ILE A 92 1.84 0.99 6.01
C ILE A 92 1.80 0.60 4.53
N GLU A 93 1.01 1.32 3.73
CA GLU A 93 1.02 1.23 2.28
C GLU A 93 1.68 2.47 1.68
N THR A 94 2.90 2.33 1.19
CA THR A 94 3.69 3.43 0.60
C THR A 94 4.04 3.17 -0.86
N ASN A 95 4.32 4.22 -1.62
CA ASN A 95 4.87 4.11 -2.97
C ASN A 95 6.40 3.94 -3.01
N GLY A 96 7.08 3.98 -1.86
CA GLY A 96 8.53 3.79 -1.73
C GLY A 96 9.38 4.97 -2.19
N THR A 97 8.82 6.18 -2.26
CA THR A 97 9.55 7.38 -2.71
C THR A 97 10.01 8.30 -1.58
N GLN A 98 9.64 7.98 -0.35
CA GLN A 98 10.01 8.76 0.84
C GLN A 98 10.71 7.87 1.87
N PHE A 99 11.72 8.40 2.53
CA PHE A 99 12.41 7.71 3.62
C PHE A 99 11.48 7.56 4.83
N ILE A 100 11.46 6.38 5.44
CA ILE A 100 10.72 6.13 6.69
C ILE A 100 11.65 6.43 7.86
N GLU A 101 11.33 7.48 8.62
CA GLU A 101 12.07 7.92 9.79
C GLU A 101 12.04 6.84 10.89
N ASP A 102 13.07 6.79 11.73
CA ASP A 102 13.24 5.75 12.74
C ASP A 102 12.02 5.61 13.67
N GLU A 103 11.46 6.73 14.12
CA GLU A 103 10.31 6.74 15.02
C GLU A 103 9.09 6.00 14.45
N LEU A 104 8.80 6.16 13.15
CA LEU A 104 7.71 5.43 12.51
C LEU A 104 8.12 4.00 12.18
N PHE A 105 9.36 3.81 11.70
CA PHE A 105 9.85 2.50 11.26
C PHE A 105 9.79 1.45 12.38
N GLU A 106 10.09 1.84 13.61
CA GLU A 106 10.04 0.97 14.79
C GLU A 106 8.62 0.61 15.22
N GLU A 107 7.62 1.43 14.84
CA GLU A 107 6.21 1.21 15.13
C GLU A 107 5.51 0.29 14.12
N LEU A 108 6.14 0.01 12.99
CA LEU A 108 5.54 -0.78 11.93
C LEU A 108 5.79 -2.27 12.12
N ASP A 109 4.75 -3.08 11.98
CA ASP A 109 4.81 -4.53 11.89
C ASP A 109 4.98 -4.98 10.44
N GLN A 110 4.38 -4.23 9.48
CA GLN A 110 4.43 -4.55 8.06
C GLN A 110 4.55 -3.28 7.19
N VAL A 111 5.39 -3.38 6.16
CA VAL A 111 5.59 -2.34 5.15
C VAL A 111 5.22 -2.89 3.78
N ASN A 112 4.12 -2.41 3.22
CA ASN A 112 3.64 -2.77 1.89
C ASN A 112 4.06 -1.70 0.87
N CYS A 113 5.15 -1.95 0.16
CA CYS A 113 5.68 -1.01 -0.83
C CYS A 113 5.03 -1.23 -2.20
N SER A 114 4.12 -0.35 -2.60
CA SER A 114 3.48 -0.36 -3.92
C SER A 114 4.25 0.48 -4.92
N VAL A 115 5.42 -0.02 -5.33
CA VAL A 115 6.29 0.67 -6.29
C VAL A 115 5.57 0.90 -7.61
N LYS A 116 5.84 2.04 -8.23
CA LYS A 116 5.27 2.36 -9.54
C LYS A 116 6.22 1.97 -10.65
N LEU A 117 5.70 1.32 -11.69
CA LEU A 117 6.41 1.02 -12.93
C LEU A 117 6.21 2.12 -13.97
N ALA A 118 6.89 2.03 -15.09
CA ALA A 118 6.73 2.95 -16.23
C ALA A 118 5.28 3.01 -16.73
N ASN A 119 4.52 1.92 -16.57
CA ASN A 119 3.11 1.82 -16.91
C ASN A 119 2.21 2.78 -16.09
N SER A 120 2.72 3.36 -15.00
CA SER A 120 2.06 4.45 -14.24
C SER A 120 2.17 5.82 -14.92
N GLY A 121 2.98 5.96 -15.96
CA GLY A 121 3.27 7.23 -16.63
C GLY A 121 4.24 8.15 -15.89
N MET A 122 4.82 7.70 -14.77
CA MET A 122 5.84 8.45 -14.02
C MET A 122 7.24 8.17 -14.54
N SER A 123 8.11 9.18 -14.52
CA SER A 123 9.52 9.00 -14.88
C SER A 123 10.26 8.16 -13.83
N LYS A 124 11.31 7.45 -14.26
CA LYS A 124 12.10 6.54 -13.43
C LYS A 124 12.67 7.23 -12.18
N GLU A 125 13.19 8.43 -12.34
CA GLU A 125 13.82 9.23 -11.28
C GLU A 125 12.83 9.61 -10.17
N LYS A 126 11.54 9.72 -10.49
CA LYS A 126 10.49 10.07 -9.52
C LYS A 126 9.94 8.87 -8.76
N ARG A 127 10.09 7.66 -9.28
CA ARG A 127 9.50 6.45 -8.71
C ARG A 127 10.50 5.48 -8.12
N ILE A 128 11.80 5.67 -8.38
CA ILE A 128 12.88 4.88 -7.80
C ILE A 128 13.78 5.80 -6.97
N VAL A 129 13.63 5.70 -5.65
CA VAL A 129 14.44 6.42 -4.66
C VAL A 129 15.23 5.38 -3.87
N PRO A 130 16.51 5.15 -4.21
CA PRO A 130 17.29 4.04 -3.65
C PRO A 130 17.31 4.01 -2.13
N GLU A 131 17.57 5.12 -1.47
CA GLU A 131 17.61 5.22 -0.02
C GLU A 131 16.30 4.80 0.66
N ALA A 132 15.15 5.19 0.08
CA ALA A 132 13.84 4.81 0.59
C ALA A 132 13.58 3.31 0.41
N LEU A 133 13.95 2.75 -0.74
CA LEU A 133 13.79 1.32 -1.02
C LEU A 133 14.70 0.46 -0.12
N GLU A 134 15.95 0.84 0.07
CA GLU A 134 16.89 0.16 0.97
C GLU A 134 16.38 0.18 2.42
N ARG A 135 15.82 1.31 2.85
CA ARG A 135 15.18 1.42 4.16
C ARG A 135 14.04 0.43 4.31
N ILE A 136 13.15 0.33 3.31
CA ILE A 136 12.04 -0.62 3.32
C ILE A 136 12.53 -2.06 3.33
N ILE A 137 13.54 -2.41 2.54
CA ILE A 137 14.14 -3.76 2.50
C ILE A 137 14.72 -4.16 3.85
N SER A 138 15.26 -3.22 4.60
CA SER A 138 15.80 -3.49 5.94
C SER A 138 14.72 -3.85 6.98
N HIS A 139 13.43 -3.60 6.70
CA HIS A 139 12.32 -3.96 7.58
C HIS A 139 11.97 -5.44 7.43
N LYS A 140 11.91 -6.19 8.52
CA LYS A 140 11.63 -7.65 8.52
C LYS A 140 10.28 -8.04 7.91
N GLY A 141 9.28 -7.16 7.98
CA GLY A 141 7.92 -7.34 7.49
C GLY A 141 7.65 -6.61 6.16
N HIS A 142 8.66 -6.41 5.31
CA HIS A 142 8.47 -5.72 4.04
C HIS A 142 7.87 -6.62 2.96
N TRP A 143 7.08 -6.00 2.07
CA TRP A 143 6.55 -6.59 0.84
C TRP A 143 6.64 -5.58 -0.30
N PHE A 144 6.95 -6.06 -1.50
CA PHE A 144 6.94 -5.26 -2.72
C PHE A 144 5.77 -5.65 -3.60
N LYS A 145 4.87 -4.73 -3.90
CA LYS A 145 3.67 -4.93 -4.71
C LYS A 145 3.79 -4.17 -6.03
N PHE A 146 3.69 -4.89 -7.15
CA PHE A 146 3.77 -4.34 -8.49
C PHE A 146 2.44 -4.48 -9.23
N VAL A 147 1.98 -3.39 -9.84
CA VAL A 147 0.83 -3.41 -10.76
C VAL A 147 1.34 -3.73 -12.16
N VAL A 148 0.97 -4.92 -12.65
CA VAL A 148 1.46 -5.46 -13.93
C VAL A 148 0.34 -5.40 -14.96
N SER A 149 0.62 -4.79 -16.10
CA SER A 149 -0.32 -4.64 -17.22
C SER A 149 -0.04 -5.61 -18.36
N LYS A 150 1.23 -5.99 -18.54
CA LYS A 150 1.72 -6.87 -19.61
C LYS A 150 2.98 -7.61 -19.15
N GLU A 151 3.38 -8.67 -19.90
CA GLU A 151 4.54 -9.48 -19.53
C GLU A 151 5.86 -8.69 -19.54
N GLU A 152 6.02 -7.72 -20.44
CA GLU A 152 7.23 -6.89 -20.54
C GLU A 152 7.45 -5.99 -19.32
N ASP A 153 6.43 -5.76 -18.50
CA ASP A 153 6.60 -5.05 -17.21
C ASP A 153 7.55 -5.81 -16.26
N LEU A 154 7.73 -7.13 -16.47
CA LEU A 154 8.68 -7.94 -15.69
C LEU A 154 10.14 -7.57 -15.93
N ASP A 155 10.49 -7.18 -17.16
CA ASP A 155 11.87 -6.75 -17.46
C ASP A 155 12.24 -5.55 -16.58
N GLU A 156 11.31 -4.64 -16.36
CA GLU A 156 11.50 -3.51 -15.47
C GLU A 156 11.57 -3.94 -14.00
N ILE A 157 10.67 -4.82 -13.55
CA ILE A 157 10.67 -5.35 -12.18
C ILE A 157 12.03 -6.00 -11.88
N GLU A 158 12.52 -6.85 -12.78
CA GLU A 158 13.78 -7.56 -12.62
C GLU A 158 15.00 -6.62 -12.63
N ASN A 159 15.07 -5.73 -13.62
CA ASN A 159 16.28 -4.96 -13.87
C ASN A 159 16.35 -3.66 -13.09
N ASP A 160 15.21 -3.09 -12.66
CA ASP A 160 15.15 -1.83 -11.95
C ASP A 160 14.93 -2.00 -10.44
N PHE A 161 14.42 -3.17 -9.99
CA PHE A 161 14.09 -3.41 -8.58
C PHE A 161 14.74 -4.69 -8.02
N ILE A 162 14.43 -5.86 -8.57
CA ILE A 162 14.86 -7.12 -7.96
C ILE A 162 16.38 -7.23 -7.92
N LYS A 163 17.05 -7.14 -9.07
CA LYS A 163 18.51 -7.28 -9.16
C LYS A 163 19.28 -6.16 -8.48
N PRO A 164 18.96 -4.86 -8.72
CA PRO A 164 19.72 -3.76 -8.09
C PRO A 164 19.62 -3.72 -6.57
N PHE A 165 18.47 -4.07 -6.02
CA PHE A 165 18.21 -4.00 -4.58
C PHE A 165 18.24 -5.37 -3.88
N ASN A 166 18.52 -6.45 -4.62
CA ASN A 166 18.55 -7.83 -4.10
C ASN A 166 17.26 -8.19 -3.32
N ILE A 167 16.10 -7.82 -3.89
CA ILE A 167 14.80 -8.11 -3.28
C ILE A 167 14.52 -9.62 -3.36
N ASP A 168 14.15 -10.24 -2.23
CA ASP A 168 13.76 -11.65 -2.21
C ASP A 168 12.49 -11.87 -3.05
N PRO A 169 12.51 -12.72 -4.08
CA PRO A 169 11.33 -13.03 -4.89
C PRO A 169 10.11 -13.47 -4.07
N LYS A 170 10.33 -14.10 -2.91
CA LYS A 170 9.25 -14.49 -1.99
C LYS A 170 8.53 -13.31 -1.33
N ARG A 171 9.08 -12.11 -1.44
CA ARG A 171 8.51 -10.84 -0.94
C ARG A 171 7.89 -10.00 -2.05
N VAL A 172 7.77 -10.56 -3.26
CA VAL A 172 7.24 -9.88 -4.44
C VAL A 172 5.82 -10.32 -4.72
N LEU A 173 4.93 -9.35 -4.77
CA LEU A 173 3.51 -9.49 -5.03
C LEU A 173 3.18 -8.85 -6.39
N MET A 174 2.58 -9.60 -7.29
CA MET A 174 2.11 -9.11 -8.58
C MET A 174 0.59 -9.00 -8.58
N MET A 175 0.06 -7.86 -8.99
CA MET A 175 -1.37 -7.67 -9.10
C MET A 175 -1.75 -7.07 -10.46
N PRO A 176 -2.98 -7.35 -10.98
CA PRO A 176 -3.41 -6.83 -12.26
C PRO A 176 -3.67 -5.32 -12.21
N GLY A 177 -3.29 -4.62 -13.27
CA GLY A 177 -3.79 -3.27 -13.56
C GLY A 177 -5.26 -3.35 -14.00
N LEU A 178 -6.17 -3.41 -13.04
CA LEU A 178 -7.59 -3.67 -13.21
C LEU A 178 -8.38 -2.70 -12.34
N ASP A 179 -9.39 -2.08 -12.91
CA ASP A 179 -10.27 -1.11 -12.24
C ASP A 179 -11.78 -1.41 -12.40
N HIS A 180 -12.14 -2.46 -13.16
CA HIS A 180 -13.52 -2.84 -13.43
C HIS A 180 -13.71 -4.36 -13.50
N GLN A 181 -14.92 -4.85 -13.19
CA GLN A 181 -15.24 -6.28 -13.20
C GLN A 181 -15.22 -6.93 -14.60
N ASP A 182 -15.39 -6.20 -15.68
CA ASP A 182 -15.54 -6.74 -17.04
C ASP A 182 -14.39 -7.66 -17.46
N ASN A 183 -13.16 -7.30 -17.08
CA ASN A 183 -11.95 -8.07 -17.41
C ASN A 183 -11.34 -8.79 -16.19
N PHE A 184 -12.12 -8.90 -15.10
CA PHE A 184 -11.60 -9.37 -13.82
C PHE A 184 -10.95 -10.76 -13.90
N HIS A 185 -11.67 -11.73 -14.45
CA HIS A 185 -11.21 -13.12 -14.51
C HIS A 185 -10.00 -13.29 -15.44
N GLU A 186 -10.05 -12.68 -16.63
CA GLU A 186 -8.97 -12.75 -17.61
C GLU A 186 -7.68 -12.13 -17.06
N ARG A 187 -7.79 -10.94 -16.47
CA ARG A 187 -6.63 -10.24 -15.90
C ARG A 187 -6.07 -10.93 -14.67
N THR A 188 -6.94 -11.46 -13.81
CA THR A 188 -6.50 -12.25 -12.65
C THR A 188 -5.80 -13.52 -13.11
N LYS A 189 -6.35 -14.26 -14.07
CA LYS A 189 -5.71 -15.46 -14.64
C LYS A 189 -4.34 -15.14 -15.20
N PHE A 190 -4.22 -14.10 -16.02
CA PHE A 190 -2.95 -13.65 -16.59
C PHE A 190 -1.89 -13.42 -15.50
N ILE A 191 -2.22 -12.70 -14.42
CA ILE A 191 -1.28 -12.42 -13.34
C ILE A 191 -0.88 -13.69 -12.58
N LEU A 192 -1.82 -14.59 -12.30
CA LEU A 192 -1.52 -15.83 -11.58
C LEU A 192 -0.61 -16.75 -12.40
N GLU A 193 -0.85 -16.88 -13.70
CA GLU A 193 -0.01 -17.67 -14.60
C GLU A 193 1.40 -17.05 -14.72
N LEU A 194 1.48 -15.72 -14.85
CA LEU A 194 2.74 -15.01 -14.95
C LEU A 194 3.56 -15.09 -13.65
N ALA A 195 2.92 -14.86 -12.50
CA ALA A 195 3.57 -14.97 -11.20
C ALA A 195 4.09 -16.39 -10.95
N GLY A 196 3.30 -17.42 -11.29
CA GLY A 196 3.72 -18.81 -11.19
C GLY A 196 4.92 -19.14 -12.08
N LYS A 197 4.97 -18.60 -13.30
CA LYS A 197 6.09 -18.78 -14.25
C LYS A 197 7.42 -18.23 -13.70
N TYR A 198 7.37 -17.09 -12.99
CA TYR A 198 8.56 -16.38 -12.51
C TYR A 198 8.85 -16.57 -11.01
N GLY A 199 8.04 -17.35 -10.31
CA GLY A 199 8.25 -17.66 -8.89
C GLY A 199 7.86 -16.52 -7.93
N TYR A 200 6.95 -15.64 -8.36
CA TYR A 200 6.38 -14.57 -7.55
C TYR A 200 5.01 -14.96 -6.97
N ILE A 201 4.46 -14.13 -6.11
CA ILE A 201 3.13 -14.31 -5.55
C ILE A 201 2.12 -13.49 -6.40
N GLY A 202 1.17 -14.19 -7.01
CA GLY A 202 0.07 -13.54 -7.73
C GLY A 202 -1.05 -13.13 -6.79
N LEU A 203 -1.52 -11.90 -6.90
CA LEU A 203 -2.67 -11.36 -6.19
C LEU A 203 -3.80 -11.01 -7.15
N THR A 204 -5.00 -10.88 -6.59
CA THR A 204 -6.14 -10.27 -7.27
C THR A 204 -6.64 -9.04 -6.50
N ARG A 205 -7.55 -8.28 -7.10
CA ARG A 205 -8.21 -7.13 -6.47
C ARG A 205 -9.59 -7.55 -5.96
N LEU A 206 -9.64 -8.14 -4.76
CA LEU A 206 -10.86 -8.69 -4.18
C LEU A 206 -11.99 -7.67 -4.07
N HIS A 207 -11.69 -6.41 -3.77
CA HIS A 207 -12.70 -5.34 -3.71
C HIS A 207 -13.37 -5.11 -5.08
N ILE A 208 -12.63 -5.19 -6.19
CA ILE A 208 -13.21 -5.11 -7.53
C ILE A 208 -14.12 -6.32 -7.80
N SER A 209 -13.70 -7.52 -7.36
CA SER A 209 -14.53 -8.71 -7.48
C SER A 209 -15.87 -8.59 -6.72
N ALA A 210 -15.81 -8.04 -5.51
CA ALA A 210 -16.97 -7.96 -4.62
C ALA A 210 -17.87 -6.75 -4.90
N TRP A 211 -17.29 -5.58 -5.12
CA TRP A 211 -18.02 -4.30 -5.15
C TRP A 211 -17.76 -3.46 -6.39
N ASN A 212 -17.02 -3.98 -7.37
CA ASN A 212 -16.61 -3.26 -8.58
C ASN A 212 -15.90 -1.94 -8.25
N GLN A 213 -16.43 -0.80 -8.69
CA GLN A 213 -15.85 0.52 -8.45
C GLN A 213 -16.45 1.25 -7.23
N THR A 214 -17.26 0.58 -6.43
CA THR A 214 -17.85 1.18 -5.24
C THR A 214 -16.74 1.46 -4.21
N THR A 215 -16.72 2.67 -3.67
CA THR A 215 -15.75 3.12 -2.65
C THR A 215 -16.41 3.22 -1.28
N GLY A 216 -15.63 3.05 -0.21
CA GLY A 216 -16.14 3.17 1.17
C GLY A 216 -16.95 1.97 1.66
N VAL A 217 -16.68 0.77 1.14
CA VAL A 217 -17.34 -0.49 1.50
C VAL A 217 -16.39 -1.39 2.29
#